data_e03d3bcd665b4eb78ed4b20dad6ec383
#
_entry.id   e03d3bcd665b4eb78ed4b20dad6ec383
#
_cell.length_a   1.000
_cell.length_b   1.000
_cell.length_c   1.000
_cell.angle_alpha   90.00
_cell.angle_beta   90.00
_cell.angle_gamma   90.00
#
_symmetry.space_group_name_H-M   'P 1'
#
loop_
_entity.id
_entity.type
_entity.pdbx_description
1 polymer ?
#
loop_
_entity_poly.entity_id
_entity_poly.type
_entity_poly.pdbx_seq_one_letter_code
_entity_poly.pdbx_strand_id
1 'polypeptide(L)'
;MPDCFGLSETTTTSASVAPRVTLSTTSVYPESTADAFARAKAIGYDGVELMVGIDPVAADVDRIVDLSAEYGVTVSSIHAPCLLVTPNVWGSDPWGKLDNAAEAAGRLGSKLIVVHPPFRWQRDYAGRFEEGIAELNEKYFPLVFAVENMYPWRTPAGRFAAYSPGFDPTNLSYDHLVLDLSHAATAQMNSRTLASSSPRSSRS
;
A
#
# COMPACT_ATOMS: atom_id res chain seq x y z
N MET A 1 47.38 -28.62 29.33
CA MET A 1 45.99 -28.31 29.62
C MET A 1 45.61 -27.09 28.80
N PRO A 2 44.94 -27.22 27.68
CA PRO A 2 44.39 -26.05 26.99
C PRO A 2 42.89 -25.91 27.34
N ASP A 3 42.55 -24.69 27.72
CA ASP A 3 41.21 -24.28 28.10
C ASP A 3 40.22 -24.28 26.92
N CYS A 4 39.09 -24.93 27.13
CA CYS A 4 37.95 -24.89 26.22
C CYS A 4 37.23 -23.55 26.33
N PHE A 5 37.35 -22.70 25.30
CA PHE A 5 36.46 -21.57 25.11
C PHE A 5 35.09 -22.05 24.60
N GLY A 6 34.12 -22.09 25.49
CA GLY A 6 32.72 -22.29 25.13
C GLY A 6 32.17 -21.07 24.44
N LEU A 7 31.96 -21.15 23.13
CA LEU A 7 31.16 -20.16 22.38
C LEU A 7 29.67 -20.37 22.72
N SER A 8 29.12 -19.49 23.52
CA SER A 8 27.68 -19.41 23.76
C SER A 8 27.00 -18.84 22.51
N GLU A 9 26.35 -19.71 21.74
CA GLU A 9 25.46 -19.26 20.66
C GLU A 9 24.23 -18.61 21.27
N THR A 10 24.19 -17.29 21.25
CA THR A 10 22.98 -16.52 21.55
C THR A 10 22.02 -16.67 20.37
N THR A 11 21.11 -17.63 20.46
CA THR A 11 19.98 -17.79 19.53
C THR A 11 19.05 -16.60 19.75
N THR A 12 19.18 -15.57 18.93
CA THR A 12 18.22 -14.44 18.89
C THR A 12 16.93 -14.95 18.28
N THR A 13 15.99 -15.37 19.12
CA THR A 13 14.63 -15.70 18.69
C THR A 13 13.96 -14.40 18.26
N SER A 14 13.87 -14.15 16.95
CA SER A 14 13.03 -13.10 16.40
C SER A 14 11.59 -13.41 16.79
N ALA A 15 11.03 -12.63 17.71
CA ALA A 15 9.62 -12.70 18.03
C ALA A 15 8.83 -12.41 16.75
N SER A 16 8.10 -13.39 16.24
CA SER A 16 7.20 -13.19 15.11
C SER A 16 6.11 -12.22 15.54
N VAL A 17 6.13 -11.00 15.00
CA VAL A 17 5.02 -10.05 15.17
C VAL A 17 3.82 -10.65 14.45
N ALA A 18 2.71 -10.85 15.17
CA ALA A 18 1.48 -11.33 14.57
C ALA A 18 1.02 -10.36 13.46
N PRO A 19 0.56 -10.88 12.32
CA PRO A 19 0.07 -10.02 11.25
C PRO A 19 -1.16 -9.24 11.73
N ARG A 20 -1.23 -7.95 11.40
CA ARG A 20 -2.39 -7.11 11.67
C ARG A 20 -3.41 -7.29 10.56
N VAL A 21 -4.69 -7.33 10.92
CA VAL A 21 -5.81 -7.44 9.98
C VAL A 21 -6.59 -6.13 9.99
N THR A 22 -6.66 -5.46 8.85
CA THR A 22 -7.32 -4.15 8.71
C THR A 22 -8.49 -4.23 7.74
N LEU A 23 -9.47 -3.35 7.92
CA LEU A 23 -10.63 -3.24 7.04
C LEU A 23 -10.39 -2.10 6.04
N SER A 24 -10.45 -2.37 4.74
CA SER A 24 -10.45 -1.30 3.75
C SER A 24 -11.76 -0.51 3.80
N THR A 25 -11.68 0.83 3.84
CA THR A 25 -12.87 1.69 3.97
C THR A 25 -13.83 1.57 2.77
N THR A 26 -13.38 1.08 1.63
CA THR A 26 -14.26 0.82 0.47
C THR A 26 -14.95 -0.54 0.51
N SER A 27 -14.52 -1.46 1.39
CA SER A 27 -15.14 -2.79 1.47
C SER A 27 -16.57 -2.78 2.01
N VAL A 28 -17.00 -1.66 2.60
CA VAL A 28 -18.37 -1.48 3.11
C VAL A 28 -19.30 -0.78 2.11
N TYR A 29 -18.81 -0.42 0.92
CA TYR A 29 -19.61 0.24 -0.10
C TYR A 29 -20.97 -0.48 -0.30
N PRO A 30 -22.12 0.23 -0.40
CA PRO A 30 -22.28 1.68 -0.59
C PRO A 30 -22.31 2.54 0.69
N GLU A 31 -21.96 1.99 1.84
CA GLU A 31 -21.89 2.73 3.10
C GLU A 31 -20.69 3.68 3.11
N SER A 32 -20.67 4.61 4.06
CA SER A 32 -19.66 5.67 4.13
C SER A 32 -18.35 5.21 4.77
N THR A 33 -17.30 6.03 4.62
CA THR A 33 -16.04 5.87 5.35
C THR A 33 -16.27 5.84 6.88
N ALA A 34 -17.21 6.62 7.41
CA ALA A 34 -17.55 6.61 8.84
C ALA A 34 -18.12 5.26 9.28
N ASP A 35 -18.97 4.64 8.44
CA ASP A 35 -19.50 3.30 8.69
C ASP A 35 -18.40 2.24 8.70
N ALA A 36 -17.35 2.39 7.88
CA ALA A 36 -16.20 1.51 7.91
C ALA A 36 -15.47 1.54 9.25
N PHE A 37 -15.28 2.73 9.86
CA PHE A 37 -14.70 2.85 11.20
C PHE A 37 -15.58 2.19 12.26
N ALA A 38 -16.89 2.42 12.22
CA ALA A 38 -17.84 1.79 13.12
C ALA A 38 -17.80 0.25 13.02
N ARG A 39 -17.76 -0.29 11.80
CA ARG A 39 -17.67 -1.73 11.55
C ARG A 39 -16.34 -2.32 11.98
N ALA A 40 -15.22 -1.64 11.67
CA ALA A 40 -13.90 -2.07 12.11
C ALA A 40 -13.85 -2.22 13.63
N LYS A 41 -14.40 -1.26 14.37
CA LYS A 41 -14.54 -1.33 15.82
C LYS A 41 -15.42 -2.49 16.27
N ALA A 42 -16.60 -2.62 15.69
CA ALA A 42 -17.59 -3.63 16.09
C ALA A 42 -17.11 -5.07 15.86
N ILE A 43 -16.37 -5.31 14.77
CA ILE A 43 -15.85 -6.62 14.39
C ILE A 43 -14.53 -6.94 15.11
N GLY A 44 -13.76 -5.90 15.50
CA GLY A 44 -12.48 -6.05 16.18
C GLY A 44 -11.28 -6.13 15.23
N TYR A 45 -11.32 -5.39 14.12
CA TYR A 45 -10.14 -5.21 13.26
C TYR A 45 -9.05 -4.42 13.98
N ASP A 46 -7.80 -4.65 13.64
CA ASP A 46 -6.63 -3.96 14.20
C ASP A 46 -6.51 -2.48 13.74
N GLY A 47 -7.30 -2.10 12.74
CA GLY A 47 -7.34 -0.77 12.15
C GLY A 47 -8.09 -0.76 10.83
N VAL A 48 -7.97 0.36 10.11
CA VAL A 48 -8.48 0.50 8.74
C VAL A 48 -7.36 0.80 7.75
N GLU A 49 -7.56 0.40 6.50
CA GLU A 49 -6.91 1.01 5.35
C GLU A 49 -7.81 2.12 4.84
N LEU A 50 -7.33 3.35 4.84
CA LEU A 50 -8.05 4.50 4.31
C LEU A 50 -7.91 4.54 2.79
N MET A 51 -8.94 4.15 2.08
CA MET A 51 -9.02 4.30 0.62
C MET A 51 -9.45 5.73 0.29
N VAL A 52 -8.52 6.56 -0.13
CA VAL A 52 -8.81 7.94 -0.56
C VAL A 52 -9.43 7.91 -1.95
N GLY A 53 -10.75 8.03 -2.00
CA GLY A 53 -11.51 7.74 -3.20
C GLY A 53 -12.72 8.63 -3.43
N ILE A 54 -13.85 8.01 -3.75
CA ILE A 54 -15.09 8.69 -4.17
C ILE A 54 -15.80 9.34 -2.98
N ASP A 55 -15.72 8.75 -1.78
CA ASP A 55 -16.30 9.36 -0.59
C ASP A 55 -15.49 10.60 -0.18
N PRO A 56 -16.09 11.82 -0.18
CA PRO A 56 -15.38 13.02 0.21
C PRO A 56 -14.80 12.98 1.62
N VAL A 57 -15.42 12.23 2.53
CA VAL A 57 -14.94 12.04 3.91
C VAL A 57 -13.56 11.39 3.93
N ALA A 58 -13.29 10.45 3.01
CA ALA A 58 -11.99 9.78 2.93
C ALA A 58 -10.84 10.74 2.56
N ALA A 59 -11.14 11.87 1.92
CA ALA A 59 -10.15 12.88 1.55
C ALA A 59 -10.01 14.00 2.61
N ASP A 60 -10.93 14.09 3.57
CA ASP A 60 -10.91 15.06 4.68
C ASP A 60 -10.14 14.50 5.87
N VAL A 61 -8.86 14.85 5.94
CA VAL A 61 -7.94 14.33 6.97
C VAL A 61 -8.39 14.72 8.39
N ASP A 62 -8.98 15.91 8.59
CA ASP A 62 -9.48 16.33 9.90
C ASP A 62 -10.63 15.42 10.33
N ARG A 63 -11.56 15.14 9.42
CA ARG A 63 -12.65 14.23 9.72
C ARG A 63 -12.18 12.80 10.00
N ILE A 64 -11.14 12.32 9.32
CA ILE A 64 -10.57 10.99 9.58
C ILE A 64 -9.89 10.95 10.97
N VAL A 65 -9.20 12.01 11.38
CA VAL A 65 -8.64 12.13 12.75
C VAL A 65 -9.76 12.02 13.79
N ASP A 66 -10.88 12.74 13.58
CA ASP A 66 -12.04 12.67 14.47
C ASP A 66 -12.64 11.26 14.53
N LEU A 67 -12.83 10.60 13.39
CA LEU A 67 -13.36 9.23 13.34
C LEU A 67 -12.42 8.23 14.02
N SER A 68 -11.11 8.37 13.81
CA SER A 68 -10.12 7.54 14.47
C SER A 68 -10.21 7.66 15.99
N ALA A 69 -10.37 8.88 16.50
CA ALA A 69 -10.52 9.14 17.93
C ALA A 69 -11.88 8.65 18.46
N GLU A 70 -12.99 8.92 17.75
CA GLU A 70 -14.37 8.55 18.11
C GLU A 70 -14.51 7.03 18.28
N TYR A 71 -13.99 6.27 17.33
CA TYR A 71 -14.12 4.80 17.33
C TYR A 71 -12.93 4.09 18.01
N GLY A 72 -11.83 4.80 18.30
CA GLY A 72 -10.59 4.18 18.79
C GLY A 72 -9.98 3.20 17.79
N VAL A 73 -10.11 3.49 16.50
CA VAL A 73 -9.62 2.67 15.38
C VAL A 73 -8.52 3.40 14.64
N THR A 74 -7.34 2.80 14.52
CA THR A 74 -6.18 3.42 13.87
C THR A 74 -6.25 3.30 12.34
N VAL A 75 -5.69 4.29 11.64
CA VAL A 75 -5.44 4.19 10.19
C VAL A 75 -4.09 3.52 10.00
N SER A 76 -4.10 2.27 9.57
CA SER A 76 -2.90 1.44 9.40
C SER A 76 -2.15 1.76 8.12
N SER A 77 -2.88 2.03 7.04
CA SER A 77 -2.36 2.40 5.73
C SER A 77 -3.28 3.41 5.04
N ILE A 78 -2.71 4.18 4.14
CA ILE A 78 -3.45 5.07 3.25
C ILE A 78 -3.28 4.57 1.82
N HIS A 79 -4.37 4.28 1.16
CA HIS A 79 -4.37 4.01 -0.27
C HIS A 79 -4.50 5.35 -1.01
N ALA A 80 -3.43 5.77 -1.65
CA ALA A 80 -3.35 7.08 -2.31
C ALA A 80 -4.38 7.20 -3.46
N PRO A 81 -4.92 8.41 -3.73
CA PRO A 81 -5.96 8.58 -4.74
C PRO A 81 -5.47 8.18 -6.13
N CYS A 82 -6.20 7.23 -6.77
CA CYS A 82 -5.93 6.80 -8.13
C CYS A 82 -6.23 7.92 -9.13
N LEU A 83 -5.32 8.17 -10.05
CA LEU A 83 -5.42 9.25 -11.04
C LEU A 83 -6.64 9.13 -11.96
N LEU A 84 -7.10 7.92 -12.23
CA LEU A 84 -8.23 7.70 -13.15
C LEU A 84 -9.58 7.94 -12.48
N VAL A 85 -9.77 7.46 -11.25
CA VAL A 85 -11.05 7.50 -10.53
C VAL A 85 -11.21 8.80 -9.74
N THR A 86 -10.11 9.37 -9.26
CA THR A 86 -10.08 10.55 -8.38
C THR A 86 -9.10 11.62 -8.91
N PRO A 87 -9.30 12.12 -10.15
CA PRO A 87 -8.30 12.97 -10.81
C PRO A 87 -8.01 14.28 -10.04
N ASN A 88 -8.99 14.80 -9.29
CA ASN A 88 -8.86 16.06 -8.58
C ASN A 88 -8.74 15.95 -7.06
N VAL A 89 -8.79 14.74 -6.51
CA VAL A 89 -8.61 14.55 -5.06
C VAL A 89 -7.15 14.79 -4.71
N TRP A 90 -6.92 15.69 -3.76
CA TRP A 90 -5.59 16.13 -3.33
C TRP A 90 -4.73 16.75 -4.46
N GLY A 91 -5.40 17.39 -5.46
CA GLY A 91 -4.73 18.03 -6.58
C GLY A 91 -4.76 17.18 -7.86
N SER A 92 -4.13 17.69 -8.92
CA SER A 92 -4.06 17.04 -10.23
C SER A 92 -2.67 16.49 -10.57
N ASP A 93 -1.63 17.00 -9.89
CA ASP A 93 -0.26 16.50 -10.04
C ASP A 93 -0.08 15.17 -9.32
N PRO A 94 0.39 14.10 -9.99
CA PRO A 94 0.53 12.79 -9.38
C PRO A 94 1.54 12.75 -8.21
N TRP A 95 2.65 13.48 -8.31
CA TRP A 95 3.64 13.53 -7.23
C TRP A 95 3.13 14.34 -6.04
N GLY A 96 2.47 15.48 -6.30
CA GLY A 96 1.81 16.27 -5.26
C GLY A 96 0.75 15.50 -4.49
N LYS A 97 0.03 14.57 -5.14
CA LYS A 97 -0.90 13.67 -4.44
C LYS A 97 -0.19 12.74 -3.45
N LEU A 98 0.99 12.24 -3.80
CA LEU A 98 1.78 11.38 -2.93
C LEU A 98 2.40 12.18 -1.77
N ASP A 99 2.84 13.42 -2.01
CA ASP A 99 3.26 14.33 -0.94
C ASP A 99 2.11 14.62 0.03
N ASN A 100 0.90 14.90 -0.46
CA ASN A 100 -0.29 15.10 0.38
C ASN A 100 -0.68 13.82 1.14
N ALA A 101 -0.48 12.64 0.54
CA ALA A 101 -0.68 11.37 1.23
C ALA A 101 0.33 11.18 2.38
N ALA A 102 1.58 11.63 2.20
CA ALA A 102 2.59 11.59 3.26
C ALA A 102 2.23 12.53 4.42
N GLU A 103 1.76 13.74 4.14
CA GLU A 103 1.27 14.67 5.16
C GLU A 103 0.09 14.09 5.94
N ALA A 104 -0.88 13.51 5.22
CA ALA A 104 -2.03 12.82 5.84
C ALA A 104 -1.57 11.64 6.71
N ALA A 105 -0.60 10.84 6.25
CA ALA A 105 -0.05 9.73 7.00
C ALA A 105 0.61 10.19 8.31
N GLY A 106 1.36 11.29 8.27
CA GLY A 106 1.97 11.90 9.45
C GLY A 106 0.93 12.32 10.50
N ARG A 107 -0.19 12.91 10.06
CA ARG A 107 -1.30 13.33 10.93
C ARG A 107 -2.08 12.17 11.52
N LEU A 108 -2.25 11.09 10.76
CA LEU A 108 -3.02 9.90 11.14
C LEU A 108 -2.17 8.84 11.85
N GLY A 109 -0.84 9.03 11.92
CA GLY A 109 0.08 8.05 12.51
C GLY A 109 0.26 6.79 11.65
N SER A 110 -0.16 6.83 10.38
CA SER A 110 0.04 5.73 9.43
C SER A 110 1.51 5.67 9.01
N LYS A 111 1.99 4.45 8.72
CA LYS A 111 3.38 4.22 8.29
C LYS A 111 3.49 3.63 6.89
N LEU A 112 2.36 3.46 6.22
CA LEU A 112 2.29 2.82 4.92
C LEU A 112 1.35 3.61 3.99
N ILE A 113 1.83 3.90 2.80
CA ILE A 113 1.05 4.42 1.68
C ILE A 113 1.06 3.38 0.56
N VAL A 114 -0.12 2.97 0.13
CA VAL A 114 -0.30 2.10 -1.03
C VAL A 114 -0.42 2.96 -2.27
N VAL A 115 0.37 2.66 -3.29
CA VAL A 115 0.46 3.44 -4.52
C VAL A 115 0.20 2.55 -5.73
N HIS A 116 -0.76 2.95 -6.58
CA HIS A 116 -0.93 2.31 -7.89
C HIS A 116 0.16 2.78 -8.86
N PRO A 117 0.75 1.88 -9.65
CA PRO A 117 1.63 2.28 -10.73
C PRO A 117 0.88 3.10 -11.78
N PRO A 118 1.59 3.97 -12.54
CA PRO A 118 1.00 4.81 -13.56
C PRO A 118 0.44 4.03 -14.73
N PHE A 119 -0.46 4.63 -15.46
CA PHE A 119 -0.86 4.14 -16.77
C PHE A 119 0.22 4.40 -17.82
N ARG A 120 0.38 3.50 -18.77
CA ARG A 120 1.38 3.60 -19.85
C ARG A 120 1.28 4.87 -20.71
N TRP A 121 0.11 5.51 -20.75
CA TRP A 121 -0.08 6.78 -21.48
C TRP A 121 0.33 8.00 -20.68
N GLN A 122 0.58 7.89 -19.37
CA GLN A 122 1.13 8.94 -18.51
C GLN A 122 2.66 8.96 -18.60
N ARG A 123 3.18 9.23 -19.79
CA ARG A 123 4.58 8.97 -20.18
C ARG A 123 5.61 9.55 -19.22
N ASP A 124 5.46 10.81 -18.83
CA ASP A 124 6.42 11.51 -17.97
C ASP A 124 6.41 10.91 -16.55
N TYR A 125 5.20 10.68 -16.01
CA TYR A 125 5.04 10.04 -14.70
C TYR A 125 5.53 8.58 -14.71
N ALA A 126 5.18 7.82 -15.75
CA ALA A 126 5.59 6.43 -15.89
C ALA A 126 7.11 6.28 -16.07
N GLY A 127 7.75 7.22 -16.78
CA GLY A 127 9.20 7.18 -17.02
C GLY A 127 10.04 7.47 -15.79
N ARG A 128 9.49 8.18 -14.79
CA ARG A 128 10.17 8.51 -13.53
C ARG A 128 9.63 7.78 -12.32
N PHE A 129 8.67 6.87 -12.51
CA PHE A 129 7.91 6.32 -11.39
C PHE A 129 8.78 5.52 -10.41
N GLU A 130 9.65 4.65 -10.89
CA GLU A 130 10.53 3.84 -10.06
C GLU A 130 11.49 4.72 -9.23
N GLU A 131 12.17 5.65 -9.90
CA GLU A 131 13.06 6.61 -9.25
C GLU A 131 12.31 7.50 -8.24
N GLY A 132 11.14 8.04 -8.63
CA GLY A 132 10.34 8.91 -7.76
C GLY A 132 9.78 8.20 -6.53
N ILE A 133 9.42 6.91 -6.62
CA ILE A 133 9.03 6.12 -5.42
C ILE A 133 10.22 5.92 -4.49
N ALA A 134 11.43 5.67 -5.02
CA ALA A 134 12.64 5.58 -4.21
C ALA A 134 12.95 6.92 -3.51
N GLU A 135 12.87 8.04 -4.24
CA GLU A 135 13.03 9.40 -3.68
C GLU A 135 12.00 9.69 -2.56
N LEU A 136 10.74 9.29 -2.72
CA LEU A 136 9.71 9.46 -1.69
C LEU A 136 9.99 8.61 -0.45
N ASN A 137 10.43 7.36 -0.62
CA ASN A 137 10.81 6.49 0.48
C ASN A 137 12.00 7.04 1.26
N GLU A 138 12.98 7.66 0.59
CA GLU A 138 14.09 8.34 1.25
C GLU A 138 13.63 9.61 1.97
N LYS A 139 12.87 10.47 1.27
CA LYS A 139 12.41 11.78 1.77
C LYS A 139 11.55 11.66 3.04
N TYR A 140 10.68 10.67 3.09
CA TYR A 140 9.69 10.52 4.15
C TYR A 140 10.00 9.39 5.14
N PHE A 141 11.20 8.81 5.11
CA PHE A 141 11.56 7.76 6.05
C PHE A 141 11.19 8.14 7.51
N PRO A 142 10.56 7.28 8.33
CA PRO A 142 10.30 5.83 8.12
C PRO A 142 8.93 5.48 7.49
N LEU A 143 8.24 6.44 6.84
CA LEU A 143 7.02 6.19 6.08
C LEU A 143 7.36 5.41 4.81
N VAL A 144 6.57 4.38 4.50
CA VAL A 144 6.79 3.50 3.34
C VAL A 144 5.77 3.78 2.25
N PHE A 145 6.25 4.01 1.03
CA PHE A 145 5.44 3.99 -0.19
C PHE A 145 5.62 2.63 -0.85
N ALA A 146 4.59 1.80 -0.80
CA ALA A 146 4.60 0.46 -1.37
C ALA A 146 3.74 0.41 -2.63
N VAL A 147 4.31 -0.15 -3.70
CA VAL A 147 3.65 -0.23 -5.00
C VAL A 147 2.80 -1.49 -5.08
N GLU A 148 1.54 -1.33 -5.49
CA GLU A 148 0.60 -2.42 -5.63
C GLU A 148 0.73 -3.12 -6.98
N ASN A 149 0.66 -4.46 -7.00
CA ASN A 149 0.55 -5.20 -8.26
C ASN A 149 -0.81 -4.97 -8.89
N MET A 150 -0.82 -4.69 -10.19
CA MET A 150 -2.03 -4.44 -10.96
C MET A 150 -2.43 -5.68 -11.79
N TYR A 151 -3.35 -5.49 -12.69
CA TYR A 151 -3.88 -6.54 -13.57
C TYR A 151 -3.99 -6.05 -15.02
N PRO A 152 -3.91 -6.95 -16.02
CA PRO A 152 -4.14 -6.58 -17.39
C PRO A 152 -5.63 -6.33 -17.66
N TRP A 153 -5.93 -5.29 -18.40
CA TRP A 153 -7.29 -5.06 -18.86
C TRP A 153 -7.68 -6.10 -19.91
N ARG A 154 -8.92 -6.55 -19.84
CA ARG A 154 -9.50 -7.46 -20.86
C ARG A 154 -10.22 -6.64 -21.91
N THR A 155 -9.89 -6.87 -23.17
CA THR A 155 -10.53 -6.27 -24.32
C THR A 155 -11.02 -7.36 -25.29
N PRO A 156 -11.92 -7.06 -26.23
CA PRO A 156 -12.30 -8.01 -27.27
C PRO A 156 -11.12 -8.53 -28.12
N ALA A 157 -10.04 -7.72 -28.22
CA ALA A 157 -8.82 -8.08 -28.96
C ALA A 157 -7.81 -8.87 -28.10
N GLY A 158 -8.12 -9.13 -26.81
CA GLY A 158 -7.24 -9.84 -25.88
C GLY A 158 -6.90 -9.05 -24.61
N ARG A 159 -5.79 -9.42 -23.96
CA ARG A 159 -5.32 -8.78 -22.73
C ARG A 159 -4.40 -7.60 -23.05
N PHE A 160 -4.60 -6.49 -22.37
CA PHE A 160 -3.82 -5.26 -22.54
C PHE A 160 -3.20 -4.84 -21.20
N ALA A 161 -1.87 -4.71 -21.19
CA ALA A 161 -1.15 -4.18 -20.01
C ALA A 161 -1.29 -2.66 -19.96
N ALA A 162 -2.26 -2.16 -19.18
CA ALA A 162 -2.55 -0.73 -19.07
C ALA A 162 -1.54 0.01 -18.19
N TYR A 163 -0.92 -0.67 -17.24
CA TYR A 163 -0.02 -0.09 -16.24
C TYR A 163 1.45 -0.23 -16.63
N SER A 164 2.30 0.65 -16.11
CA SER A 164 3.75 0.65 -16.30
C SER A 164 4.45 0.60 -14.93
N PRO A 165 5.47 -0.24 -14.72
CA PRO A 165 6.15 -1.07 -15.73
C PRO A 165 5.37 -2.33 -16.14
N GLY A 166 4.40 -2.78 -15.35
CA GLY A 166 3.63 -3.98 -15.64
C GLY A 166 2.67 -4.34 -14.51
N PHE A 167 2.22 -5.58 -14.49
CA PHE A 167 1.28 -6.08 -13.48
C PHE A 167 1.82 -7.31 -12.72
N ASP A 168 2.89 -7.91 -13.19
CA ASP A 168 3.50 -9.08 -12.56
C ASP A 168 4.46 -8.65 -11.46
N PRO A 169 4.13 -8.89 -10.17
CA PRO A 169 4.95 -8.43 -9.05
C PRO A 169 6.33 -9.10 -9.00
N THR A 170 6.53 -10.23 -9.69
CA THR A 170 7.84 -10.90 -9.76
C THR A 170 8.86 -10.15 -10.60
N ASN A 171 8.39 -9.24 -11.45
CA ASN A 171 9.21 -8.43 -12.35
C ASN A 171 9.30 -6.96 -11.90
N LEU A 172 8.79 -6.61 -10.71
CA LEU A 172 8.86 -5.28 -10.16
C LEU A 172 10.08 -5.15 -9.25
N SER A 173 10.86 -4.09 -9.41
CA SER A 173 12.12 -3.84 -8.70
C SER A 173 11.98 -2.84 -7.55
N TYR A 174 10.78 -2.70 -6.97
CA TYR A 174 10.55 -1.83 -5.82
C TYR A 174 10.97 -2.50 -4.51
N ASP A 175 11.52 -1.73 -3.58
CA ASP A 175 11.88 -2.20 -2.24
C ASP A 175 10.66 -2.66 -1.43
N HIS A 176 9.50 -2.03 -1.68
CA HIS A 176 8.25 -2.30 -0.99
C HIS A 176 7.11 -2.55 -1.97
N LEU A 177 6.43 -3.68 -1.81
CA LEU A 177 5.30 -4.10 -2.65
C LEU A 177 4.06 -4.37 -1.79
N VAL A 178 2.90 -4.03 -2.33
CA VAL A 178 1.59 -4.50 -1.86
C VAL A 178 1.12 -5.59 -2.81
N LEU A 179 0.75 -6.73 -2.26
CA LEU A 179 0.23 -7.84 -3.04
C LEU A 179 -1.29 -7.88 -2.94
N ASP A 180 -1.97 -7.41 -4.00
CA ASP A 180 -3.39 -7.61 -4.18
C ASP A 180 -3.65 -8.98 -4.84
N LEU A 181 -4.30 -9.87 -4.05
CA LEU A 181 -4.59 -11.23 -4.47
C LEU A 181 -5.70 -11.28 -5.54
N SER A 182 -6.62 -10.33 -5.55
CA SER A 182 -7.69 -10.25 -6.55
C SER A 182 -7.13 -9.79 -7.89
N HIS A 183 -6.21 -8.85 -7.90
CA HIS A 183 -5.46 -8.44 -9.07
C HIS A 183 -4.62 -9.61 -9.64
N ALA A 184 -3.91 -10.31 -8.77
CA ALA A 184 -3.12 -11.48 -9.15
C ALA A 184 -4.00 -12.60 -9.74
N ALA A 185 -5.16 -12.90 -9.13
CA ALA A 185 -6.11 -13.87 -9.66
C ALA A 185 -6.68 -13.44 -11.02
N THR A 186 -7.00 -12.14 -11.18
CA THR A 186 -7.44 -11.57 -12.47
C THR A 186 -6.35 -11.68 -13.54
N ALA A 187 -5.09 -11.54 -13.14
CA ALA A 187 -3.93 -11.74 -13.99
C ALA A 187 -3.63 -13.23 -14.27
N GLN A 188 -4.37 -14.16 -13.66
CA GLN A 188 -4.17 -15.62 -13.74
C GLN A 188 -2.80 -16.07 -13.20
N MET A 189 -2.28 -15.38 -12.19
CA MET A 189 -1.07 -15.78 -11.50
C MET A 189 -1.36 -16.95 -10.56
N ASN A 190 -0.42 -17.89 -10.48
CA ASN A 190 -0.54 -19.02 -9.57
C ASN A 190 0.19 -18.77 -8.24
N SER A 191 -0.12 -19.57 -7.22
CA SER A 191 0.45 -19.43 -5.89
C SER A 191 1.99 -19.53 -5.83
N ARG A 192 2.62 -20.26 -6.76
CA ARG A 192 4.09 -20.36 -6.84
C ARG A 192 4.71 -19.05 -7.32
N THR A 193 4.08 -18.40 -8.32
CA THR A 193 4.49 -17.09 -8.82
C THR A 193 4.41 -16.05 -7.70
N LEU A 194 3.31 -16.05 -6.94
CA LEU A 194 3.12 -15.10 -5.82
C LEU A 194 4.13 -15.30 -4.69
N ALA A 195 4.46 -16.56 -4.35
CA ALA A 195 5.43 -16.85 -3.30
C ALA A 195 6.86 -16.42 -3.65
N SER A 196 7.21 -16.31 -4.94
CA SER A 196 8.53 -15.88 -5.40
C SER A 196 8.71 -14.35 -5.43
N SER A 197 7.63 -13.57 -5.27
CA SER A 197 7.65 -12.11 -5.27
C SER A 197 8.02 -11.48 -3.92
N SER A 198 8.36 -12.27 -2.91
CA SER A 198 8.91 -11.75 -1.64
C SER A 198 10.23 -11.02 -1.89
N PRO A 199 10.42 -9.79 -1.39
CA PRO A 199 11.66 -9.05 -1.56
C PRO A 199 12.82 -9.89 -1.06
N ARG A 200 13.85 -10.04 -1.88
CA ARG A 200 15.10 -10.67 -1.45
C ARG A 200 15.71 -9.74 -0.41
N SER A 201 15.77 -10.17 0.85
CA SER A 201 16.55 -9.46 1.84
C SER A 201 17.98 -9.32 1.29
N SER A 202 18.39 -8.10 0.98
CA SER A 202 19.76 -7.77 0.66
C SER A 202 20.60 -8.09 1.90
N ARG A 203 21.21 -9.28 1.90
CA ARG A 203 22.32 -9.57 2.80
C ARG A 203 23.55 -8.91 2.20
N SER A 204 24.01 -7.88 2.82
CA SER A 204 25.40 -7.39 2.72
C SER A 204 25.87 -7.04 4.11
#